data_2d7a994905a454b6e8d90ee09a50e77c
#
_entry.id   2d7a994905a454b6e8d90ee09a50e77c
#
_cell.length_a   1.000
_cell.length_b   1.000
_cell.length_c   1.000
_cell.angle_alpha   90.00
_cell.angle_beta   90.00
_cell.angle_gamma   90.00
#
_symmetry.space_group_name_H-M   'P 1'
#
loop_
_entity.id
_entity.type
_entity.pdbx_description
1 polymer ?
#
loop_
_entity_poly.entity_id
_entity_poly.type
_entity_poly.pdbx_seq_one_letter_code
_entity_poly.pdbx_strand_id
1 'polypeptide(L)'
;MERELHAEIISYNANSEEVCASAARISTTAGDAREIFENARGNPKNRALIEKVLASGHKSLMEHAVFTIALRDVSVFVEQFFIECRLASFTVKSRRYVDFSHLGYYIPPELEGEDLAFYRRYMDGLFGAYQALLEAGVPKEDARFLLPYSFHSNFYCTLNARELSHILCEIRYGRGRGIPELQNLADQLTGQLEERFPCLLPEVRPSSTEVSAGEAPAPHPSSPVYLSRQEAGAVTLLNAPADPMALLEAAYRIQHPGAERPFSVDALASSRRPRELEQLAYTFTVSNVTLSGVTHLVRHRMQSIIVPSLERIHRGKYILPDTIAAAPALLEQYRRAVEEAHAAAGQLSDALKAYSYYFVLSGNLVDIMTTMNARELQWFIRLRSCNRAQWEVRDIAVELLRQFRHSFPELFDRFGPSCFSTGSCPEGRLSCGQKEDVISRFRDLR
;
A
#
# COMPACT_ATOMS: atom_id res chain seq x y z
N MET A 1 26.80 -14.49 2.15
CA MET A 1 26.30 -14.30 3.55
C MET A 1 24.80 -14.16 3.43
N GLU A 2 24.04 -15.07 3.99
CA GLU A 2 22.58 -14.97 4.05
C GLU A 2 22.24 -13.73 4.89
N ARG A 3 21.33 -12.90 4.37
CA ARG A 3 20.89 -11.70 5.08
C ARG A 3 19.86 -12.10 6.11
N GLU A 4 20.03 -11.64 7.33
CA GLU A 4 19.07 -11.87 8.38
C GLU A 4 18.03 -10.75 8.39
N LEU A 5 16.74 -11.12 8.39
CA LEU A 5 15.63 -10.15 8.47
C LEU A 5 15.58 -9.50 9.86
N HIS A 6 15.30 -8.21 9.90
CA HIS A 6 15.20 -7.47 11.15
C HIS A 6 14.03 -6.49 11.16
N ALA A 7 13.33 -6.47 12.29
CA ALA A 7 12.41 -5.41 12.66
C ALA A 7 12.91 -4.71 13.93
N GLU A 8 13.30 -3.45 13.82
CA GLU A 8 13.88 -2.68 14.92
C GLU A 8 13.09 -1.41 15.18
N ILE A 9 12.65 -1.19 16.41
CA ILE A 9 12.08 0.08 16.86
C ILE A 9 13.23 1.06 17.06
N ILE A 10 13.50 1.90 16.05
CA ILE A 10 14.61 2.86 16.06
C ILE A 10 14.27 4.18 16.75
N SER A 11 12.99 4.46 16.96
CA SER A 11 12.54 5.67 17.66
C SER A 11 11.16 5.45 18.28
N TYR A 12 10.97 6.00 19.47
CA TYR A 12 9.68 6.03 20.16
C TYR A 12 9.67 7.17 21.18
N ASN A 13 8.49 7.60 21.62
CA ASN A 13 8.41 8.55 22.74
C ASN A 13 8.59 7.80 24.07
N ALA A 14 9.76 8.02 24.71
CA ALA A 14 10.16 7.32 25.95
C ALA A 14 9.18 7.50 27.12
N ASN A 15 8.35 8.56 27.08
CA ASN A 15 7.32 8.85 28.06
C ASN A 15 5.92 8.40 27.62
N SER A 16 5.82 7.35 26.81
CA SER A 16 4.54 6.82 26.27
C SER A 16 3.55 6.46 27.37
N GLU A 17 4.00 5.83 28.46
CA GLU A 17 3.10 5.47 29.57
C GLU A 17 2.55 6.71 30.29
N GLU A 18 3.36 7.72 30.53
CA GLU A 18 2.93 8.96 31.16
C GLU A 18 1.92 9.70 30.28
N VAL A 19 2.18 9.80 28.97
CA VAL A 19 1.29 10.48 28.02
C VAL A 19 -0.03 9.73 27.93
N CYS A 20 -0.02 8.42 27.75
CA CYS A 20 -1.24 7.61 27.67
C CYS A 20 -2.04 7.65 28.98
N ALA A 21 -1.37 7.60 30.13
CA ALA A 21 -2.03 7.69 31.44
C ALA A 21 -2.61 9.09 31.70
N SER A 22 -1.93 10.15 31.26
CA SER A 22 -2.48 11.51 31.36
C SER A 22 -3.69 11.67 30.45
N ALA A 23 -3.64 11.15 29.22
CA ALA A 23 -4.78 11.12 28.31
C ALA A 23 -5.98 10.35 28.88
N ALA A 24 -5.74 9.24 29.59
CA ALA A 24 -6.80 8.51 30.28
C ALA A 24 -7.46 9.33 31.42
N ARG A 25 -6.73 10.25 32.06
CA ARG A 25 -7.22 11.10 33.16
C ARG A 25 -7.89 12.37 32.69
N ILE A 26 -7.57 12.88 31.49
CA ILE A 26 -7.96 14.22 31.04
C ILE A 26 -9.48 14.46 31.08
N SER A 27 -10.28 13.43 30.84
CA SER A 27 -11.73 13.53 30.81
C SER A 27 -12.40 13.48 32.19
N THR A 28 -11.67 13.08 33.25
CA THR A 28 -12.26 12.78 34.57
C THR A 28 -11.55 13.48 35.73
N THR A 29 -10.45 14.17 35.45
CA THR A 29 -9.64 14.82 36.47
C THR A 29 -9.67 16.34 36.30
N ALA A 30 -9.92 17.07 37.38
CA ALA A 30 -9.81 18.53 37.38
C ALA A 30 -8.34 18.96 37.22
N GLY A 31 -8.11 20.12 36.61
CA GLY A 31 -6.79 20.65 36.30
C GLY A 31 -6.56 20.80 34.81
N ASP A 32 -5.52 21.51 34.44
CA ASP A 32 -5.15 21.64 33.04
C ASP A 32 -4.32 20.43 32.53
N ALA A 33 -4.18 20.30 31.21
CA ALA A 33 -3.51 19.18 30.58
C ALA A 33 -2.03 19.04 31.02
N ARG A 34 -1.36 20.15 31.34
CA ARG A 34 0.02 20.16 31.81
C ARG A 34 0.13 19.63 33.22
N GLU A 35 -0.73 20.06 34.13
CA GLU A 35 -0.81 19.55 35.51
C GLU A 35 -1.08 18.06 35.53
N ILE A 36 -2.04 17.59 34.73
CA ILE A 36 -2.41 16.17 34.64
C ILE A 36 -1.22 15.35 34.11
N PHE A 37 -0.48 15.85 33.14
CA PHE A 37 0.73 15.19 32.64
C PHE A 37 1.84 15.15 33.69
N GLU A 38 2.16 16.27 34.37
CA GLU A 38 3.17 16.30 35.44
C GLU A 38 2.81 15.31 36.57
N ASN A 39 1.54 15.17 36.93
CA ASN A 39 1.07 14.19 37.90
C ASN A 39 1.17 12.73 37.43
N ALA A 40 1.28 12.51 36.11
CA ALA A 40 1.52 11.21 35.54
C ALA A 40 3.00 10.82 35.49
N ARG A 41 3.94 11.77 35.55
CA ARG A 41 5.38 11.51 35.46
C ARG A 41 5.84 10.61 36.61
N GLY A 42 6.46 9.48 36.24
CA GLY A 42 6.99 8.52 37.22
C GLY A 42 5.93 7.88 38.12
N ASN A 43 4.65 8.03 37.83
CA ASN A 43 3.59 7.50 38.67
C ASN A 43 3.45 5.97 38.48
N PRO A 44 3.70 5.14 39.51
CA PRO A 44 3.67 3.68 39.38
C PRO A 44 2.28 3.11 39.05
N LYS A 45 1.22 3.91 39.18
CA LYS A 45 -0.16 3.50 38.86
C LYS A 45 -0.51 3.69 37.38
N ASN A 46 0.35 4.25 36.56
CA ASN A 46 0.06 4.55 35.16
C ASN A 46 -0.31 3.30 34.37
N ARG A 47 0.51 2.25 34.45
CA ARG A 47 0.28 0.98 33.75
C ARG A 47 -1.07 0.37 34.09
N ALA A 48 -1.37 0.21 35.38
CA ALA A 48 -2.66 -0.35 35.84
C ALA A 48 -3.86 0.49 35.38
N LEU A 49 -3.71 1.83 35.31
CA LEU A 49 -4.75 2.69 34.76
C LEU A 49 -4.96 2.48 33.27
N ILE A 50 -3.85 2.45 32.49
CA ILE A 50 -3.90 2.23 31.04
C ILE A 50 -4.60 0.89 30.76
N GLU A 51 -4.16 -0.19 31.39
CA GLU A 51 -4.72 -1.54 31.21
C GLU A 51 -6.21 -1.59 31.55
N LYS A 52 -6.62 -0.93 32.65
CA LYS A 52 -8.03 -0.83 33.02
C LYS A 52 -8.88 -0.11 31.97
N VAL A 53 -8.37 1.01 31.42
CA VAL A 53 -9.07 1.81 30.41
C VAL A 53 -9.14 1.05 29.08
N LEU A 54 -8.07 0.35 28.69
CA LEU A 54 -8.04 -0.52 27.50
C LEU A 54 -9.03 -1.68 27.62
N ALA A 55 -9.09 -2.32 28.79
CA ALA A 55 -10.05 -3.40 29.08
C ALA A 55 -11.52 -2.93 28.96
N SER A 56 -11.78 -1.63 29.18
CA SER A 56 -13.10 -1.01 28.98
C SER A 56 -13.37 -0.63 27.51
N GLY A 57 -12.48 -0.95 26.57
CA GLY A 57 -12.63 -0.70 25.13
C GLY A 57 -12.15 0.67 24.64
N HIS A 58 -11.65 1.54 25.51
CA HIS A 58 -11.18 2.88 25.15
C HIS A 58 -9.73 2.85 24.64
N LYS A 59 -9.55 2.41 23.39
CA LYS A 59 -8.22 2.21 22.79
C LYS A 59 -7.56 3.48 22.24
N SER A 60 -8.28 4.60 22.13
CA SER A 60 -7.74 5.86 21.58
C SER A 60 -6.56 6.43 22.35
N LEU A 61 -6.44 6.13 23.64
CA LEU A 61 -5.30 6.56 24.44
C LEU A 61 -3.94 6.02 23.92
N MET A 62 -3.93 4.84 23.27
CA MET A 62 -2.73 4.27 22.66
C MET A 62 -2.24 5.04 21.43
N GLU A 63 -3.08 5.92 20.87
CA GLU A 63 -2.67 6.73 19.71
C GLU A 63 -1.63 7.81 20.07
N HIS A 64 -1.43 8.09 21.35
CA HIS A 64 -0.40 9.00 21.86
C HIS A 64 0.99 8.35 21.98
N ALA A 65 1.10 7.03 21.99
CA ALA A 65 2.37 6.30 21.91
C ALA A 65 2.73 6.06 20.45
N VAL A 66 3.89 6.55 19.99
CA VAL A 66 4.32 6.50 18.58
C VAL A 66 5.64 5.78 18.45
N PHE A 67 5.78 4.95 17.43
CA PHE A 67 6.97 4.16 17.11
C PHE A 67 7.41 4.39 15.67
N THR A 68 8.72 4.44 15.44
CA THR A 68 9.31 4.32 14.10
C THR A 68 10.10 3.02 14.05
N ILE A 69 9.74 2.16 13.12
CA ILE A 69 10.31 0.83 12.93
C ILE A 69 11.12 0.82 11.63
N ALA A 70 12.36 0.33 11.69
CA ALA A 70 13.15 -0.03 10.53
C ALA A 70 12.98 -1.51 10.23
N LEU A 71 12.46 -1.83 9.05
CA LEU A 71 12.38 -3.20 8.55
C LEU A 71 13.47 -3.39 7.51
N ARG A 72 14.35 -4.35 7.75
CA ARG A 72 15.54 -4.62 6.94
C ARG A 72 15.55 -6.05 6.43
N ASP A 73 15.91 -6.20 5.15
CA ASP A 73 16.08 -7.47 4.45
C ASP A 73 14.85 -8.40 4.57
N VAL A 74 13.67 -7.78 4.63
CA VAL A 74 12.36 -8.46 4.59
C VAL A 74 11.94 -8.69 3.14
N SER A 75 11.07 -9.66 2.89
CA SER A 75 10.51 -9.84 1.55
C SER A 75 9.57 -8.69 1.14
N VAL A 76 9.35 -8.51 -0.15
CA VAL A 76 8.32 -7.59 -0.66
C VAL A 76 6.92 -8.04 -0.26
N PHE A 77 6.70 -9.31 -0.02
CA PHE A 77 5.47 -9.81 0.57
C PHE A 77 5.19 -9.14 1.92
N VAL A 78 6.18 -9.08 2.81
CA VAL A 78 6.08 -8.35 4.10
C VAL A 78 5.88 -6.85 3.88
N GLU A 79 6.62 -6.25 2.94
CA GLU A 79 6.41 -4.83 2.61
C GLU A 79 4.96 -4.56 2.24
N GLN A 80 4.36 -5.37 1.35
CA GLN A 80 2.97 -5.19 0.95
C GLN A 80 2.00 -5.38 2.12
N PHE A 81 2.22 -6.39 2.96
CA PHE A 81 1.42 -6.62 4.16
C PHE A 81 1.33 -5.38 5.05
N PHE A 82 2.48 -4.72 5.27
CA PHE A 82 2.55 -3.51 6.09
C PHE A 82 1.95 -2.28 5.41
N ILE A 83 2.26 -2.03 4.13
CA ILE A 83 1.80 -0.80 3.45
C ILE A 83 0.29 -0.75 3.18
N GLU A 84 -0.42 -1.87 3.33
CA GLU A 84 -1.87 -1.91 3.32
C GLU A 84 -2.50 -1.36 4.61
N CYS A 85 -1.71 -1.21 5.69
CA CYS A 85 -2.16 -0.59 6.94
C CYS A 85 -2.21 0.93 6.80
N ARG A 86 -3.43 1.49 6.79
CA ARG A 86 -3.67 2.89 6.39
C ARG A 86 -3.25 3.94 7.42
N LEU A 87 -3.22 3.61 8.72
CA LEU A 87 -2.91 4.54 9.80
C LEU A 87 -1.41 4.58 10.15
N ALA A 88 -0.57 4.16 9.21
CA ALA A 88 0.89 4.21 9.31
C ALA A 88 1.51 5.06 8.20
N SER A 89 2.76 5.48 8.39
CA SER A 89 3.58 6.20 7.41
C SER A 89 4.71 5.31 6.93
N PHE A 90 4.92 5.23 5.62
CA PHE A 90 5.92 4.36 5.01
C PHE A 90 6.88 5.12 4.12
N THR A 91 8.17 4.79 4.21
CA THR A 91 9.19 5.19 3.24
C THR A 91 9.93 3.94 2.79
N VAL A 92 9.71 3.56 1.54
CA VAL A 92 10.14 2.28 0.96
C VAL A 92 11.21 2.53 -0.11
N LYS A 93 12.20 1.64 -0.22
CA LYS A 93 13.21 1.68 -1.29
C LYS A 93 12.55 1.58 -2.67
N SER A 94 12.87 2.53 -3.55
CA SER A 94 12.19 2.64 -4.84
C SER A 94 12.66 1.59 -5.84
N ARG A 95 11.77 0.73 -6.30
CA ARG A 95 11.99 -0.26 -7.37
C ARG A 95 12.06 0.35 -8.78
N ARG A 96 11.84 1.65 -8.92
CA ARG A 96 11.95 2.38 -10.20
C ARG A 96 13.31 3.02 -10.39
N TYR A 97 14.02 3.27 -9.30
CA TYR A 97 15.31 3.99 -9.33
C TYR A 97 16.49 3.15 -8.86
N VAL A 98 16.26 2.23 -7.92
CA VAL A 98 17.31 1.35 -7.39
C VAL A 98 17.37 0.06 -8.21
N ASP A 99 18.58 -0.42 -8.45
CA ASP A 99 18.82 -1.73 -9.02
C ASP A 99 18.75 -2.80 -7.92
N PHE A 100 17.95 -3.82 -8.16
CA PHE A 100 17.73 -4.92 -7.21
C PHE A 100 18.55 -6.19 -7.54
N SER A 101 19.34 -6.21 -8.61
CA SER A 101 20.10 -7.39 -9.04
C SER A 101 20.94 -8.01 -7.93
N HIS A 102 21.47 -7.19 -7.02
CA HIS A 102 22.39 -7.63 -5.96
C HIS A 102 21.75 -7.62 -4.55
N LEU A 103 20.46 -7.32 -4.44
CA LEU A 103 19.81 -7.27 -3.13
C LEU A 103 19.40 -8.64 -2.61
N GLY A 104 19.22 -9.63 -3.50
CA GLY A 104 18.84 -10.98 -3.15
C GLY A 104 17.37 -11.11 -2.75
N TYR A 105 17.04 -12.25 -2.17
CA TYR A 105 15.68 -12.64 -1.79
C TYR A 105 15.67 -13.36 -0.46
N TYR A 106 14.53 -13.32 0.21
CA TYR A 106 14.29 -14.05 1.45
C TYR A 106 14.25 -15.56 1.19
N ILE A 107 14.91 -16.31 2.02
CA ILE A 107 14.91 -17.79 2.02
C ILE A 107 14.25 -18.24 3.31
N PRO A 108 13.11 -18.95 3.26
CA PRO A 108 12.51 -19.54 4.47
C PRO A 108 13.52 -20.48 5.15
N PRO A 109 13.80 -20.26 6.44
CA PRO A 109 14.82 -21.06 7.16
C PRO A 109 14.44 -22.53 7.33
N GLU A 110 13.17 -22.87 7.14
CA GLU A 110 12.65 -24.22 7.25
C GLU A 110 12.85 -25.04 5.96
N LEU A 111 13.25 -24.40 4.85
CA LEU A 111 13.49 -25.10 3.59
C LEU A 111 14.85 -25.80 3.61
N GLU A 112 14.85 -27.09 3.31
CA GLU A 112 16.04 -27.94 3.27
C GLU A 112 16.06 -28.84 2.02
N GLY A 113 17.18 -29.45 1.74
CA GLY A 113 17.35 -30.48 0.71
C GLY A 113 16.91 -30.05 -0.68
N GLU A 114 16.06 -30.86 -1.33
CA GLU A 114 15.58 -30.64 -2.69
C GLU A 114 14.66 -29.42 -2.81
N ASP A 115 13.84 -29.13 -1.79
CA ASP A 115 12.95 -27.99 -1.78
C ASP A 115 13.73 -26.67 -1.74
N LEU A 116 14.76 -26.59 -0.90
CA LEU A 116 15.66 -25.44 -0.87
C LEU A 116 16.39 -25.26 -2.21
N ALA A 117 16.89 -26.36 -2.79
CA ALA A 117 17.58 -26.33 -4.07
C ALA A 117 16.64 -25.88 -5.20
N PHE A 118 15.37 -26.33 -5.19
CA PHE A 118 14.34 -25.89 -6.14
C PHE A 118 14.05 -24.40 -5.97
N TYR A 119 13.81 -23.95 -4.73
CA TYR A 119 13.54 -22.55 -4.40
C TYR A 119 14.66 -21.63 -4.89
N ARG A 120 15.92 -21.96 -4.61
CA ARG A 120 17.08 -21.20 -5.06
C ARG A 120 17.17 -21.13 -6.59
N ARG A 121 17.05 -22.25 -7.29
CA ARG A 121 17.08 -22.27 -8.76
C ARG A 121 15.98 -21.38 -9.36
N TYR A 122 14.78 -21.40 -8.79
CA TYR A 122 13.67 -20.57 -9.23
C TYR A 122 13.99 -19.07 -9.05
N MET A 123 14.45 -18.69 -7.85
CA MET A 123 14.74 -17.29 -7.53
C MET A 123 15.95 -16.77 -8.31
N ASP A 124 17.04 -17.53 -8.36
CA ASP A 124 18.26 -17.17 -9.11
C ASP A 124 17.98 -17.02 -10.61
N GLY A 125 17.15 -17.89 -11.18
CA GLY A 125 16.71 -17.79 -12.57
C GLY A 125 16.00 -16.48 -12.88
N LEU A 126 15.06 -16.05 -12.01
CA LEU A 126 14.33 -14.79 -12.16
C LEU A 126 15.23 -13.56 -11.97
N PHE A 127 16.14 -13.60 -10.99
CA PHE A 127 17.10 -12.52 -10.78
C PHE A 127 18.08 -12.41 -11.97
N GLY A 128 18.53 -13.53 -12.53
CA GLY A 128 19.34 -13.55 -13.74
C GLY A 128 18.60 -12.97 -14.94
N ALA A 129 17.34 -13.33 -15.13
CA ALA A 129 16.50 -12.77 -16.19
C ALA A 129 16.24 -11.26 -15.99
N TYR A 130 15.98 -10.81 -14.77
CA TYR A 130 15.85 -9.39 -14.43
C TYR A 130 17.13 -8.62 -14.78
N GLN A 131 18.29 -9.13 -14.35
CA GLN A 131 19.59 -8.51 -14.64
C GLN A 131 19.85 -8.42 -16.14
N ALA A 132 19.59 -9.48 -16.88
CA ALA A 132 19.78 -9.52 -18.33
C ALA A 132 18.89 -8.49 -19.06
N LEU A 133 17.65 -8.26 -18.60
CA LEU A 133 16.79 -7.19 -19.11
C LEU A 133 17.39 -5.80 -18.84
N LEU A 134 17.95 -5.57 -17.65
CA LEU A 134 18.60 -4.29 -17.32
C LEU A 134 19.84 -4.04 -18.20
N GLU A 135 20.68 -5.06 -18.39
CA GLU A 135 21.88 -5.00 -19.26
C GLU A 135 21.50 -4.73 -20.72
N ALA A 136 20.33 -5.22 -21.16
CA ALA A 136 19.77 -4.93 -22.47
C ALA A 136 19.09 -3.54 -22.56
N GLY A 137 19.12 -2.73 -21.49
CA GLY A 137 18.60 -1.36 -21.46
C GLY A 137 17.11 -1.25 -21.16
N VAL A 138 16.42 -2.31 -20.73
CA VAL A 138 15.03 -2.25 -20.31
C VAL A 138 14.92 -1.38 -19.04
N PRO A 139 13.97 -0.43 -18.97
CA PRO A 139 13.77 0.38 -17.77
C PRO A 139 13.52 -0.48 -16.52
N LYS A 140 14.09 -0.07 -15.37
CA LYS A 140 13.90 -0.78 -14.09
C LYS A 140 12.43 -0.97 -13.72
N GLU A 141 11.57 -0.01 -14.09
CA GLU A 141 10.13 -0.11 -13.81
C GLU A 141 9.41 -1.20 -14.61
N ASP A 142 10.01 -1.68 -15.70
CA ASP A 142 9.48 -2.77 -16.51
C ASP A 142 10.21 -4.09 -16.22
N ALA A 143 11.54 -4.08 -16.14
CA ALA A 143 12.32 -5.27 -15.81
C ALA A 143 11.88 -5.90 -14.46
N ARG A 144 11.52 -5.07 -13.46
CA ARG A 144 11.07 -5.51 -12.12
C ARG A 144 9.85 -6.43 -12.13
N PHE A 145 9.09 -6.48 -13.24
CA PHE A 145 7.93 -7.37 -13.32
C PHE A 145 8.31 -8.85 -13.23
N LEU A 146 9.57 -9.21 -13.49
CA LEU A 146 10.10 -10.55 -13.27
C LEU A 146 10.49 -10.84 -11.82
N LEU A 147 10.63 -9.82 -10.96
CA LEU A 147 11.06 -10.03 -9.57
C LEU A 147 9.98 -10.78 -8.76
N PRO A 148 10.35 -11.91 -8.11
CA PRO A 148 9.45 -12.69 -7.27
C PRO A 148 9.17 -11.97 -5.95
N TYR A 149 8.03 -12.22 -5.32
CA TYR A 149 7.62 -11.52 -4.09
C TYR A 149 8.49 -11.83 -2.86
N SER A 150 9.43 -12.75 -2.98
CA SER A 150 10.50 -13.00 -2.00
C SER A 150 11.65 -11.99 -2.05
N PHE A 151 11.79 -11.16 -3.11
CA PHE A 151 12.95 -10.27 -3.19
C PHE A 151 13.01 -9.29 -2.01
N HIS A 152 14.24 -8.97 -1.56
CA HIS A 152 14.45 -8.17 -0.37
C HIS A 152 14.00 -6.72 -0.54
N SER A 153 13.28 -6.23 0.46
CA SER A 153 12.91 -4.84 0.66
C SER A 153 13.45 -4.30 1.97
N ASN A 154 13.58 -2.97 2.02
CA ASN A 154 13.98 -2.23 3.21
C ASN A 154 13.12 -0.97 3.31
N PHE A 155 12.50 -0.72 4.46
CA PHE A 155 11.61 0.41 4.62
C PHE A 155 11.47 0.87 6.07
N TYR A 156 11.05 2.12 6.23
CA TYR A 156 10.62 2.67 7.50
C TYR A 156 9.09 2.65 7.61
N CYS A 157 8.62 2.31 8.81
CA CYS A 157 7.22 2.36 9.18
C CYS A 157 7.07 3.20 10.46
N THR A 158 6.30 4.29 10.43
CA THR A 158 5.96 5.08 11.61
C THR A 158 4.47 5.00 11.88
N LEU A 159 4.10 4.61 13.10
CA LEU A 159 2.73 4.35 13.51
C LEU A 159 2.55 4.55 15.02
N ASN A 160 1.29 4.65 15.45
CA ASN A 160 0.98 4.66 16.88
C ASN A 160 0.79 3.24 17.44
N ALA A 161 0.72 3.11 18.77
CA ALA A 161 0.59 1.83 19.44
C ALA A 161 -0.72 1.09 19.09
N ARG A 162 -1.80 1.82 18.82
CA ARG A 162 -3.07 1.21 18.42
C ARG A 162 -2.97 0.51 17.06
N GLU A 163 -2.35 1.18 16.07
CA GLU A 163 -2.12 0.58 14.75
C GLU A 163 -1.08 -0.55 14.82
N LEU A 164 -0.05 -0.42 15.68
CA LEU A 164 0.92 -1.50 15.90
C LEU A 164 0.25 -2.74 16.51
N SER A 165 -0.64 -2.57 17.50
CA SER A 165 -1.41 -3.69 18.06
C SER A 165 -2.28 -4.36 17.01
N HIS A 166 -2.90 -3.58 16.11
CA HIS A 166 -3.67 -4.11 14.99
C HIS A 166 -2.80 -4.94 14.05
N ILE A 167 -1.65 -4.43 13.63
CA ILE A 167 -0.71 -5.18 12.76
C ILE A 167 -0.27 -6.48 13.43
N LEU A 168 0.10 -6.44 14.71
CA LEU A 168 0.50 -7.64 15.45
C LEU A 168 -0.65 -8.66 15.57
N CYS A 169 -1.90 -8.20 15.76
CA CYS A 169 -3.07 -9.07 15.73
C CYS A 169 -3.28 -9.70 14.35
N GLU A 170 -3.16 -8.94 13.26
CA GLU A 170 -3.25 -9.45 11.90
C GLU A 170 -2.15 -10.48 11.59
N ILE A 171 -0.95 -10.28 12.11
CA ILE A 171 0.15 -11.25 11.97
C ILE A 171 -0.17 -12.52 12.77
N ARG A 172 -0.54 -12.40 14.05
CA ARG A 172 -0.70 -13.55 14.94
C ARG A 172 -1.98 -14.35 14.69
N TYR A 173 -3.08 -13.68 14.39
CA TYR A 173 -4.42 -14.28 14.41
C TYR A 173 -5.21 -14.04 13.12
N GLY A 174 -4.81 -13.06 12.30
CA GLY A 174 -5.47 -12.70 11.04
C GLY A 174 -4.78 -13.31 9.82
N ARG A 175 -4.70 -12.51 8.76
CA ARG A 175 -4.17 -12.92 7.44
C ARG A 175 -2.68 -13.28 7.42
N GLY A 176 -1.90 -12.89 8.44
CA GLY A 176 -0.49 -13.27 8.61
C GLY A 176 -0.29 -14.56 9.38
N ARG A 177 -1.38 -15.20 9.87
CA ARG A 177 -1.30 -16.45 10.64
C ARG A 177 -0.69 -17.56 9.79
N GLY A 178 0.33 -18.21 10.35
CA GLY A 178 1.01 -19.31 9.66
C GLY A 178 2.06 -18.90 8.64
N ILE A 179 2.39 -17.58 8.54
CA ILE A 179 3.47 -17.09 7.69
C ILE A 179 4.73 -16.88 8.54
N PRO A 180 5.76 -17.75 8.44
CA PRO A 180 6.89 -17.76 9.36
C PRO A 180 7.65 -16.42 9.39
N GLU A 181 7.87 -15.78 8.24
CA GLU A 181 8.55 -14.49 8.16
C GLU A 181 7.84 -13.40 8.98
N LEU A 182 6.52 -13.31 8.87
CA LEU A 182 5.72 -12.36 9.66
C LEU A 182 5.73 -12.71 11.15
N GLN A 183 5.66 -14.02 11.51
CA GLN A 183 5.72 -14.46 12.91
C GLN A 183 7.05 -14.07 13.56
N ASN A 184 8.16 -14.26 12.86
CA ASN A 184 9.49 -13.85 13.34
C ASN A 184 9.57 -12.34 13.58
N LEU A 185 9.06 -11.52 12.66
CA LEU A 185 9.01 -10.06 12.83
C LEU A 185 8.14 -9.66 14.04
N ALA A 186 7.01 -10.35 14.25
CA ALA A 186 6.16 -10.11 15.41
C ALA A 186 6.87 -10.48 16.72
N ASP A 187 7.66 -11.56 16.75
CA ASP A 187 8.47 -11.94 17.92
C ASP A 187 9.50 -10.86 18.23
N GLN A 188 10.25 -10.39 17.23
CA GLN A 188 11.23 -9.31 17.40
C GLN A 188 10.60 -8.03 17.92
N LEU A 189 9.44 -7.61 17.38
CA LEU A 189 8.74 -6.41 17.82
C LEU A 189 8.16 -6.56 19.22
N THR A 190 7.57 -7.73 19.53
CA THR A 190 6.99 -8.03 20.84
C THR A 190 8.06 -7.97 21.93
N GLY A 191 9.23 -8.60 21.71
CA GLY A 191 10.34 -8.54 22.67
C GLY A 191 10.83 -7.12 22.93
N GLN A 192 10.89 -6.28 21.90
CA GLN A 192 11.26 -4.87 22.09
C GLN A 192 10.18 -4.05 22.82
N LEU A 193 8.89 -4.39 22.66
CA LEU A 193 7.78 -3.72 23.32
C LEU A 193 7.65 -4.09 24.79
N GLU A 194 8.14 -5.26 25.22
CA GLU A 194 8.20 -5.66 26.64
C GLU A 194 8.95 -4.62 27.50
N GLU A 195 10.01 -4.04 26.93
CA GLU A 195 10.82 -3.04 27.60
C GLU A 195 10.30 -1.60 27.39
N ARG A 196 9.76 -1.31 26.19
CA ARG A 196 9.46 0.07 25.77
C ARG A 196 8.03 0.51 26.03
N PHE A 197 7.05 -0.39 25.82
CA PHE A 197 5.64 -0.10 26.05
C PHE A 197 4.83 -1.38 26.29
N PRO A 198 5.04 -2.07 27.43
CA PRO A 198 4.40 -3.36 27.72
C PRO A 198 2.88 -3.31 27.80
N CYS A 199 2.28 -2.14 28.03
CA CYS A 199 0.82 -1.95 28.03
C CYS A 199 0.14 -2.32 26.70
N LEU A 200 0.91 -2.42 25.58
CA LEU A 200 0.37 -2.83 24.29
C LEU A 200 0.11 -4.34 24.22
N LEU A 201 0.94 -5.14 24.87
CA LEU A 201 0.97 -6.59 24.71
C LEU A 201 -0.36 -7.31 25.04
N PRO A 202 -1.10 -6.93 26.10
CA PRO A 202 -2.43 -7.51 26.38
C PRO A 202 -3.46 -7.26 25.28
N GLU A 203 -3.24 -6.27 24.41
CA GLU A 203 -4.11 -5.97 23.27
C GLU A 203 -3.83 -6.84 22.04
N VAL A 204 -2.69 -7.55 22.01
CA VAL A 204 -2.34 -8.52 20.98
C VAL A 204 -2.98 -9.86 21.31
N ARG A 205 -4.28 -9.98 21.02
CA ARG A 205 -5.10 -11.15 21.33
C ARG A 205 -6.07 -11.47 20.19
N PRO A 206 -6.53 -12.73 20.08
CA PRO A 206 -7.49 -13.09 19.06
C PRO A 206 -8.77 -12.27 19.18
N SER A 207 -9.35 -11.92 18.04
CA SER A 207 -10.70 -11.37 17.99
C SER A 207 -11.69 -12.46 18.39
N SER A 208 -12.84 -12.07 18.99
CA SER A 208 -13.95 -12.98 19.25
C SER A 208 -14.62 -13.50 17.97
N THR A 209 -14.33 -12.90 16.82
CA THR A 209 -14.77 -13.37 15.51
C THR A 209 -13.71 -14.29 14.94
N GLU A 210 -14.00 -15.56 14.83
CA GLU A 210 -13.17 -16.51 14.07
C GLU A 210 -13.15 -16.05 12.61
N VAL A 211 -11.94 -15.82 12.09
CA VAL A 211 -11.76 -15.69 10.64
C VAL A 211 -11.97 -17.10 10.08
N SER A 212 -13.04 -17.30 9.32
CA SER A 212 -13.30 -18.58 8.65
C SER A 212 -12.06 -18.98 7.85
N ALA A 213 -11.70 -20.26 7.92
CA ALA A 213 -10.66 -20.82 7.07
C ALA A 213 -10.97 -20.44 5.62
N GLY A 214 -10.01 -19.81 4.96
CA GLY A 214 -10.22 -19.32 3.60
C GLY A 214 -10.53 -20.46 2.64
N GLU A 215 -11.29 -20.15 1.59
CA GLU A 215 -11.51 -21.08 0.47
C GLU A 215 -10.16 -21.55 -0.09
N ALA A 216 -10.14 -22.75 -0.64
CA ALA A 216 -8.96 -23.29 -1.30
C ALA A 216 -8.47 -22.33 -2.41
N PRO A 217 -7.16 -22.17 -2.60
CA PRO A 217 -6.63 -21.34 -3.66
C PRO A 217 -7.13 -21.85 -5.03
N ALA A 218 -7.36 -20.93 -5.97
CA ALA A 218 -7.74 -21.29 -7.33
C ALA A 218 -6.69 -22.22 -7.95
N PRO A 219 -7.11 -23.20 -8.79
CA PRO A 219 -6.19 -24.08 -9.49
C PRO A 219 -5.15 -23.26 -10.27
N HIS A 220 -3.91 -23.75 -10.29
CA HIS A 220 -2.86 -23.13 -11.11
C HIS A 220 -3.20 -23.32 -12.60
N PRO A 221 -3.25 -22.24 -13.41
CA PRO A 221 -3.56 -22.36 -14.83
C PRO A 221 -2.50 -23.16 -15.58
N SER A 222 -2.92 -23.86 -16.65
CA SER A 222 -2.00 -24.69 -17.45
C SER A 222 -0.99 -23.88 -18.26
N SER A 223 -1.33 -22.63 -18.61
CA SER A 223 -0.48 -21.75 -19.44
C SER A 223 -0.58 -20.30 -19.00
N PRO A 224 0.51 -19.52 -19.14
CA PRO A 224 0.48 -18.09 -18.87
C PRO A 224 -0.31 -17.32 -19.94
N VAL A 225 -1.01 -16.27 -19.50
CA VAL A 225 -1.72 -15.31 -20.35
C VAL A 225 -1.03 -13.97 -20.22
N TYR A 226 -0.65 -13.37 -21.34
CA TYR A 226 0.02 -12.07 -21.37
C TYR A 226 -0.99 -11.00 -21.76
N LEU A 227 -1.06 -9.94 -20.96
CA LEU A 227 -1.86 -8.77 -21.28
C LEU A 227 -0.93 -7.60 -21.65
N SER A 228 -1.26 -6.93 -22.75
CA SER A 228 -0.61 -5.70 -23.15
C SER A 228 -0.96 -4.56 -22.19
N ARG A 229 -0.24 -3.45 -22.32
CA ARG A 229 -0.53 -2.22 -21.58
C ARG A 229 -1.97 -1.73 -21.77
N GLN A 230 -2.54 -1.90 -22.97
CA GLN A 230 -3.90 -1.46 -23.29
C GLN A 230 -4.98 -2.35 -22.65
N GLU A 231 -4.66 -3.63 -22.40
CA GLU A 231 -5.58 -4.61 -21.79
C GLU A 231 -5.52 -4.62 -20.26
N ALA A 232 -4.43 -4.08 -19.69
CA ALA A 232 -4.24 -3.98 -18.23
C ALA A 232 -4.87 -2.70 -17.68
N GLY A 233 -5.22 -2.71 -16.40
CA GLY A 233 -5.66 -1.53 -15.67
C GLY A 233 -7.03 -0.97 -16.08
N ALA A 234 -7.91 -1.80 -16.62
CA ALA A 234 -9.26 -1.38 -17.00
C ALA A 234 -10.06 -0.91 -15.78
N VAL A 235 -10.63 0.30 -15.89
CA VAL A 235 -11.39 0.93 -14.80
C VAL A 235 -12.89 0.81 -15.09
N THR A 236 -13.66 0.38 -14.08
CA THR A 236 -15.13 0.34 -14.14
C THR A 236 -15.72 1.06 -12.92
N LEU A 237 -16.45 2.15 -13.15
CA LEU A 237 -17.20 2.86 -12.13
C LEU A 237 -18.42 2.05 -11.70
N LEU A 238 -18.51 1.69 -10.42
CA LEU A 238 -19.59 0.88 -9.85
C LEU A 238 -20.63 1.73 -9.13
N ASN A 239 -20.20 2.79 -8.46
CA ASN A 239 -21.09 3.66 -7.71
C ASN A 239 -20.57 5.11 -7.73
N ALA A 240 -21.51 6.04 -7.87
CA ALA A 240 -21.26 7.49 -7.79
C ALA A 240 -22.52 8.17 -7.22
N PRO A 241 -22.38 9.39 -6.66
CA PRO A 241 -23.54 10.20 -6.27
C PRO A 241 -24.41 10.52 -7.48
N ALA A 242 -25.73 10.39 -7.32
CA ALA A 242 -26.70 10.67 -8.40
C ALA A 242 -26.68 12.18 -8.81
N ASP A 243 -26.51 13.07 -7.83
CA ASP A 243 -26.38 14.51 -8.02
C ASP A 243 -25.24 15.03 -7.13
N PRO A 244 -23.99 15.00 -7.62
CA PRO A 244 -22.84 15.48 -6.85
C PRO A 244 -22.89 16.99 -6.58
N MET A 245 -23.50 17.79 -7.48
CA MET A 245 -23.55 19.24 -7.31
C MET A 245 -24.53 19.65 -6.21
N ALA A 246 -25.68 19.00 -6.11
CA ALA A 246 -26.63 19.24 -5.02
C ALA A 246 -26.04 18.87 -3.66
N LEU A 247 -25.27 17.76 -3.57
CA LEU A 247 -24.57 17.40 -2.33
C LEU A 247 -23.49 18.41 -1.95
N LEU A 248 -22.71 18.90 -2.92
CA LEU A 248 -21.70 19.93 -2.67
C LEU A 248 -22.32 21.24 -2.20
N GLU A 249 -23.42 21.67 -2.83
CA GLU A 249 -24.12 22.88 -2.44
C GLU A 249 -24.70 22.75 -1.02
N ALA A 250 -25.31 21.61 -0.70
CA ALA A 250 -25.82 21.34 0.65
C ALA A 250 -24.69 21.38 1.70
N ALA A 251 -23.55 20.73 1.42
CA ALA A 251 -22.38 20.75 2.30
C ALA A 251 -21.80 22.17 2.45
N TYR A 252 -21.73 22.93 1.37
CA TYR A 252 -21.25 24.30 1.38
C TYR A 252 -22.16 25.21 2.26
N ARG A 253 -23.48 25.10 2.13
CA ARG A 253 -24.43 25.87 2.94
C ARG A 253 -24.33 25.56 4.44
N ILE A 254 -24.06 24.29 4.79
CA ILE A 254 -23.84 23.90 6.17
C ILE A 254 -22.54 24.50 6.71
N GLN A 255 -21.48 24.49 5.90
CA GLN A 255 -20.17 25.03 6.31
C GLN A 255 -20.14 26.57 6.32
N HIS A 256 -20.98 27.24 5.52
CA HIS A 256 -21.05 28.68 5.38
C HIS A 256 -22.47 29.21 5.59
N PRO A 257 -23.02 29.10 6.81
CA PRO A 257 -24.38 29.57 7.09
C PRO A 257 -24.52 31.07 6.83
N GLY A 258 -25.53 31.44 6.03
CA GLY A 258 -25.78 32.84 5.66
C GLY A 258 -24.86 33.39 4.55
N ALA A 259 -24.12 32.55 3.84
CA ALA A 259 -23.30 33.00 2.71
C ALA A 259 -24.18 33.58 1.59
N GLU A 260 -23.94 34.85 1.24
CA GLU A 260 -24.59 35.51 0.12
C GLU A 260 -23.97 35.15 -1.24
N ARG A 261 -22.72 34.61 -1.23
CA ARG A 261 -22.01 34.21 -2.45
C ARG A 261 -22.49 32.85 -2.92
N PRO A 262 -22.69 32.65 -4.23
CA PRO A 262 -23.01 31.36 -4.77
C PRO A 262 -21.85 30.38 -4.56
N PHE A 263 -22.18 29.12 -4.41
CA PHE A 263 -21.24 28.01 -4.40
C PHE A 263 -20.36 27.99 -5.68
N SER A 264 -19.08 27.76 -5.54
CA SER A 264 -18.13 27.68 -6.66
C SER A 264 -17.24 26.45 -6.54
N VAL A 265 -17.31 25.56 -7.52
CA VAL A 265 -16.43 24.38 -7.61
C VAL A 265 -14.96 24.81 -7.73
N ASP A 266 -14.65 25.91 -8.44
CA ASP A 266 -13.27 26.42 -8.54
C ASP A 266 -12.71 26.83 -7.19
N ALA A 267 -13.51 27.50 -6.37
CA ALA A 267 -13.11 27.89 -5.03
C ALA A 267 -12.87 26.64 -4.15
N LEU A 268 -13.73 25.62 -4.23
CA LEU A 268 -13.55 24.36 -3.50
C LEU A 268 -12.32 23.59 -3.96
N ALA A 269 -12.15 23.40 -5.27
CA ALA A 269 -11.02 22.68 -5.84
C ALA A 269 -9.67 23.32 -5.50
N SER A 270 -9.65 24.64 -5.29
CA SER A 270 -8.47 25.43 -4.91
C SER A 270 -8.31 25.55 -3.38
N SER A 271 -9.30 25.17 -2.61
CA SER A 271 -9.27 25.25 -1.15
C SER A 271 -8.19 24.35 -0.57
N ARG A 272 -7.51 24.83 0.47
CA ARG A 272 -6.57 24.01 1.25
C ARG A 272 -7.25 22.86 1.98
N ARG A 273 -8.55 22.98 2.25
CA ARG A 273 -9.30 22.05 3.07
C ARG A 273 -10.75 21.88 2.57
N PRO A 274 -10.95 21.32 1.37
CA PRO A 274 -12.26 21.18 0.73
C PRO A 274 -13.06 20.04 1.35
N ARG A 275 -13.65 20.26 2.53
CA ARG A 275 -14.40 19.21 3.25
C ARG A 275 -15.70 18.83 2.55
N GLU A 276 -16.24 19.72 1.75
CA GLU A 276 -17.41 19.47 0.92
C GLU A 276 -17.13 18.32 -0.06
N LEU A 277 -15.93 18.26 -0.65
CA LEU A 277 -15.53 17.16 -1.54
C LEU A 277 -15.48 15.80 -0.83
N GLU A 278 -15.32 15.78 0.49
CA GLU A 278 -15.32 14.54 1.27
C GLU A 278 -16.70 13.87 1.31
N GLN A 279 -17.78 14.61 0.99
CA GLN A 279 -19.15 14.09 0.99
C GLN A 279 -19.48 13.28 -0.29
N LEU A 280 -18.65 13.36 -1.31
CA LEU A 280 -18.83 12.65 -2.57
C LEU A 280 -17.98 11.39 -2.61
N ALA A 281 -18.61 10.21 -2.52
CA ALA A 281 -17.93 8.93 -2.56
C ALA A 281 -18.15 8.22 -3.91
N TYR A 282 -17.07 7.68 -4.48
CA TYR A 282 -17.03 6.96 -5.75
C TYR A 282 -16.41 5.60 -5.54
N THR A 283 -17.09 4.54 -6.00
CA THR A 283 -16.58 3.16 -5.93
C THR A 283 -16.30 2.66 -7.34
N PHE A 284 -15.12 2.10 -7.55
CA PHE A 284 -14.71 1.56 -8.85
C PHE A 284 -13.80 0.33 -8.68
N THR A 285 -13.78 -0.49 -9.72
CA THR A 285 -12.81 -1.58 -9.86
C THR A 285 -11.69 -1.17 -10.80
N VAL A 286 -10.52 -1.73 -10.59
CA VAL A 286 -9.41 -1.74 -11.55
C VAL A 286 -9.07 -3.20 -11.81
N SER A 287 -9.34 -3.65 -13.02
CA SER A 287 -9.07 -5.03 -13.42
C SER A 287 -7.71 -5.17 -14.06
N ASN A 288 -7.06 -6.31 -13.80
CA ASN A 288 -5.75 -6.63 -14.35
C ASN A 288 -4.68 -5.57 -14.05
N VAL A 289 -4.56 -5.14 -12.80
CA VAL A 289 -3.46 -4.27 -12.33
C VAL A 289 -2.29 -5.13 -11.82
N THR A 290 -1.05 -4.75 -12.12
CA THR A 290 0.11 -5.48 -11.61
C THR A 290 0.23 -5.36 -10.09
N LEU A 291 0.79 -6.37 -9.43
CA LEU A 291 1.14 -6.26 -8.02
C LEU A 291 2.10 -5.09 -7.74
N SER A 292 2.97 -4.77 -8.70
CA SER A 292 3.77 -3.54 -8.66
C SER A 292 2.91 -2.28 -8.66
N GLY A 293 1.84 -2.23 -9.46
CA GLY A 293 0.86 -1.14 -9.51
C GLY A 293 0.08 -1.02 -8.19
N VAL A 294 -0.37 -2.15 -7.64
CA VAL A 294 -1.06 -2.21 -6.34
C VAL A 294 -0.26 -1.50 -5.25
N THR A 295 1.07 -1.69 -5.19
CA THR A 295 1.91 -1.02 -4.18
C THR A 295 1.89 0.51 -4.25
N HIS A 296 1.52 1.09 -5.39
CA HIS A 296 1.31 2.53 -5.52
C HIS A 296 -0.11 2.97 -5.16
N LEU A 297 -1.11 2.11 -5.39
CA LEU A 297 -2.52 2.38 -5.12
C LEU A 297 -2.82 2.34 -3.62
N VAL A 298 -2.34 1.34 -2.89
CA VAL A 298 -2.57 1.16 -1.45
C VAL A 298 -2.00 2.28 -0.58
N ARG A 299 -1.08 3.11 -1.11
CA ARG A 299 -0.49 4.24 -0.38
C ARG A 299 -1.43 5.44 -0.22
N HIS A 300 -2.56 5.45 -0.92
CA HIS A 300 -3.59 6.47 -0.77
C HIS A 300 -4.44 6.16 0.46
N ARG A 301 -4.23 6.93 1.54
CA ARG A 301 -4.77 6.60 2.88
C ARG A 301 -6.28 6.74 3.01
N MET A 302 -6.85 7.76 2.33
CA MET A 302 -8.27 8.12 2.48
C MET A 302 -9.14 7.35 1.48
N GLN A 303 -8.87 6.05 1.34
CA GLN A 303 -9.66 5.14 0.50
C GLN A 303 -10.05 3.88 1.28
N SER A 304 -11.07 3.21 0.81
CA SER A 304 -11.38 1.83 1.20
C SER A 304 -11.03 0.93 0.02
N ILE A 305 -9.94 0.16 0.14
CA ILE A 305 -9.43 -0.69 -0.94
C ILE A 305 -9.49 -2.17 -0.54
N ILE A 306 -9.91 -3.00 -1.47
CA ILE A 306 -9.88 -4.46 -1.38
C ILE A 306 -8.82 -4.94 -2.37
N VAL A 307 -7.82 -5.64 -1.85
CA VAL A 307 -6.78 -6.34 -2.61
C VAL A 307 -6.89 -7.82 -2.28
N PRO A 308 -6.89 -8.72 -3.26
CA PRO A 308 -6.93 -10.15 -2.99
C PRO A 308 -5.64 -10.60 -2.29
N SER A 309 -5.74 -11.59 -1.40
CA SER A 309 -4.54 -12.17 -0.78
C SER A 309 -3.69 -12.86 -1.86
N LEU A 310 -2.36 -12.81 -1.71
CA LEU A 310 -1.43 -13.35 -2.71
C LEU A 310 -1.57 -14.87 -2.92
N GLU A 311 -2.10 -15.56 -1.93
CA GLU A 311 -2.42 -16.99 -2.01
C GLU A 311 -3.58 -17.28 -2.98
N ARG A 312 -4.47 -16.29 -3.19
CA ARG A 312 -5.71 -16.42 -3.95
C ARG A 312 -5.67 -15.77 -5.33
N ILE A 313 -4.59 -15.08 -5.69
CA ILE A 313 -4.49 -14.44 -6.99
C ILE A 313 -4.46 -15.47 -8.13
N HIS A 314 -4.98 -15.07 -9.26
CA HIS A 314 -4.88 -15.85 -10.49
C HIS A 314 -3.47 -15.75 -11.07
N ARG A 315 -2.60 -16.71 -10.73
CA ARG A 315 -1.15 -16.70 -11.04
C ARG A 315 -0.81 -16.83 -12.52
N GLY A 316 -1.78 -16.99 -13.39
CA GLY A 316 -1.56 -17.20 -14.83
C GLY A 316 -1.59 -15.94 -15.68
N LYS A 317 -1.89 -14.77 -15.11
CA LYS A 317 -1.95 -13.51 -15.86
C LYS A 317 -0.72 -12.65 -15.59
N TYR A 318 -0.06 -12.17 -16.63
CA TYR A 318 1.18 -11.39 -16.56
C TYR A 318 1.09 -10.18 -17.48
N ILE A 319 1.67 -9.07 -17.03
CA ILE A 319 1.82 -7.88 -17.87
C ILE A 319 2.93 -8.10 -18.92
N LEU A 320 2.73 -7.59 -20.12
CA LEU A 320 3.77 -7.47 -21.14
C LEU A 320 4.03 -5.99 -21.41
N PRO A 321 5.13 -5.41 -20.91
CA PRO A 321 5.50 -4.01 -21.13
C PRO A 321 5.81 -3.70 -22.59
N ASP A 322 5.42 -2.50 -23.05
CA ASP A 322 5.68 -2.03 -24.42
C ASP A 322 7.17 -2.04 -24.77
N THR A 323 8.05 -1.69 -23.81
CA THR A 323 9.51 -1.66 -23.99
C THR A 323 10.11 -3.03 -24.30
N ILE A 324 9.48 -4.10 -23.78
CA ILE A 324 9.85 -5.49 -24.01
C ILE A 324 9.17 -6.00 -25.30
N ALA A 325 7.89 -5.71 -25.48
CA ALA A 325 7.12 -6.14 -26.65
C ALA A 325 7.68 -5.60 -27.97
N ALA A 326 8.28 -4.42 -27.97
CA ALA A 326 8.85 -3.76 -29.14
C ALA A 326 10.11 -4.44 -29.71
N ALA A 327 10.80 -5.31 -28.94
CA ALA A 327 12.05 -5.96 -29.34
C ALA A 327 11.92 -7.49 -29.29
N PRO A 328 11.93 -8.20 -30.46
CA PRO A 328 11.69 -9.64 -30.50
C PRO A 328 12.57 -10.48 -29.56
N ALA A 329 13.87 -10.14 -29.45
CA ALA A 329 14.79 -10.85 -28.56
C ALA A 329 14.46 -10.66 -27.07
N LEU A 330 14.05 -9.44 -26.66
CA LEU A 330 13.61 -9.16 -25.30
C LEU A 330 12.28 -9.84 -24.98
N LEU A 331 11.34 -9.85 -25.95
CA LEU A 331 10.07 -10.52 -25.85
C LEU A 331 10.25 -12.03 -25.61
N GLU A 332 11.11 -12.68 -26.40
CA GLU A 332 11.43 -14.10 -26.25
C GLU A 332 12.06 -14.39 -24.88
N GLN A 333 13.02 -13.58 -24.47
CA GLN A 333 13.68 -13.71 -23.15
C GLN A 333 12.69 -13.55 -22.00
N TYR A 334 11.83 -12.54 -22.06
CA TYR A 334 10.83 -12.27 -21.03
C TYR A 334 9.80 -13.41 -20.94
N ARG A 335 9.28 -13.86 -22.10
CA ARG A 335 8.31 -14.96 -22.15
C ARG A 335 8.91 -16.25 -21.60
N ARG A 336 10.12 -16.59 -22.00
CA ARG A 336 10.81 -17.78 -21.47
C ARG A 336 10.92 -17.72 -19.95
N ALA A 337 11.36 -16.60 -19.38
CA ALA A 337 11.48 -16.43 -17.92
C ALA A 337 10.12 -16.57 -17.22
N VAL A 338 9.05 -15.99 -17.77
CA VAL A 338 7.68 -16.11 -17.23
C VAL A 338 7.16 -17.55 -17.37
N GLU A 339 7.38 -18.21 -18.49
CA GLU A 339 6.93 -19.59 -18.75
C GLU A 339 7.64 -20.59 -17.83
N GLU A 340 8.94 -20.45 -17.64
CA GLU A 340 9.71 -21.25 -16.68
C GLU A 340 9.23 -21.03 -15.24
N ALA A 341 9.00 -19.77 -14.85
CA ALA A 341 8.47 -19.43 -13.54
C ALA A 341 7.04 -19.97 -13.34
N HIS A 342 6.20 -19.82 -14.36
CA HIS A 342 4.84 -20.32 -14.34
C HIS A 342 4.80 -21.86 -14.19
N ALA A 343 5.58 -22.58 -15.00
CA ALA A 343 5.66 -24.03 -14.94
C ALA A 343 6.18 -24.51 -13.58
N ALA A 344 7.22 -23.87 -13.04
CA ALA A 344 7.78 -24.19 -11.72
C ALA A 344 6.76 -23.96 -10.59
N ALA A 345 6.03 -22.84 -10.61
CA ALA A 345 4.99 -22.54 -9.62
C ALA A 345 3.80 -23.52 -9.67
N GLY A 346 3.58 -24.21 -10.81
CA GLY A 346 2.60 -25.28 -10.95
C GLY A 346 3.04 -26.64 -10.38
N GLN A 347 4.33 -26.79 -10.06
CA GLN A 347 4.95 -28.06 -9.62
C GLN A 347 5.49 -28.01 -8.20
N LEU A 348 4.98 -27.09 -7.36
CA LEU A 348 5.44 -26.96 -5.98
C LEU A 348 5.14 -28.21 -5.17
N SER A 349 6.12 -28.72 -4.43
CA SER A 349 5.96 -29.74 -3.39
C SER A 349 4.99 -29.25 -2.30
N ASP A 350 4.48 -30.15 -1.47
CA ASP A 350 3.60 -29.76 -0.37
C ASP A 350 4.29 -28.81 0.63
N ALA A 351 5.59 -28.97 0.85
CA ALA A 351 6.38 -28.06 1.67
C ALA A 351 6.45 -26.65 1.02
N LEU A 352 6.72 -26.58 -0.28
CA LEU A 352 6.81 -25.32 -1.01
C LEU A 352 5.46 -24.61 -1.22
N LYS A 353 4.34 -25.34 -1.25
CA LYS A 353 2.99 -24.76 -1.29
C LYS A 353 2.71 -23.85 -0.11
N ALA A 354 3.26 -24.14 1.07
CA ALA A 354 3.17 -23.29 2.26
C ALA A 354 3.82 -21.90 2.05
N TYR A 355 4.75 -21.78 1.09
CA TYR A 355 5.46 -20.55 0.73
C TYR A 355 5.08 -20.04 -0.65
N SER A 356 3.97 -20.50 -1.18
CA SER A 356 3.54 -20.23 -2.57
C SER A 356 3.42 -18.71 -2.90
N TYR A 357 3.19 -17.85 -1.92
CA TYR A 357 3.15 -16.40 -2.07
C TYR A 357 4.49 -15.79 -2.47
N TYR A 358 5.63 -16.45 -2.21
CA TYR A 358 6.94 -16.00 -2.69
C TYR A 358 7.18 -16.28 -4.18
N PHE A 359 6.44 -17.24 -4.75
CA PHE A 359 6.53 -17.60 -6.17
C PHE A 359 5.70 -16.70 -7.08
N VAL A 360 5.03 -15.71 -6.52
CA VAL A 360 4.28 -14.71 -7.27
C VAL A 360 5.24 -13.66 -7.82
N LEU A 361 5.06 -13.25 -9.07
CA LEU A 361 5.87 -12.22 -9.70
C LEU A 361 5.26 -10.83 -9.50
N SER A 362 6.11 -9.81 -9.43
CA SER A 362 5.68 -8.40 -9.36
C SER A 362 4.83 -7.96 -10.55
N GLY A 363 4.93 -8.68 -11.69
CA GLY A 363 4.15 -8.48 -12.91
C GLY A 363 2.87 -9.31 -12.98
N ASN A 364 2.54 -10.15 -11.98
CA ASN A 364 1.25 -10.82 -11.93
C ASN A 364 0.12 -9.79 -11.80
N LEU A 365 -1.01 -10.07 -12.46
CA LEU A 365 -2.16 -9.19 -12.54
C LEU A 365 -3.25 -9.62 -11.58
N VAL A 366 -3.86 -8.63 -10.93
CA VAL A 366 -4.96 -8.80 -9.98
C VAL A 366 -6.07 -7.79 -10.25
N ASP A 367 -7.26 -8.09 -9.76
CA ASP A 367 -8.39 -7.16 -9.75
C ASP A 367 -8.52 -6.57 -8.35
N ILE A 368 -8.74 -5.26 -8.28
CA ILE A 368 -8.96 -4.55 -7.02
C ILE A 368 -10.28 -3.77 -7.08
N MET A 369 -10.84 -3.50 -5.91
CA MET A 369 -11.96 -2.57 -5.74
C MET A 369 -11.58 -1.49 -4.76
N THR A 370 -11.93 -0.24 -5.04
CA THR A 370 -11.69 0.85 -4.12
C THR A 370 -12.82 1.86 -4.10
N THR A 371 -13.02 2.47 -2.92
CA THR A 371 -13.88 3.64 -2.74
C THR A 371 -13.03 4.81 -2.30
N MET A 372 -13.11 5.91 -3.02
CA MET A 372 -12.47 7.19 -2.69
C MET A 372 -13.52 8.31 -2.66
N ASN A 373 -13.37 9.26 -1.75
CA ASN A 373 -14.12 10.51 -1.85
C ASN A 373 -13.48 11.46 -2.88
N ALA A 374 -14.22 12.49 -3.32
CA ALA A 374 -13.73 13.41 -4.36
C ALA A 374 -12.46 14.17 -3.94
N ARG A 375 -12.24 14.43 -2.65
CA ARG A 375 -11.00 15.05 -2.15
C ARG A 375 -9.80 14.12 -2.33
N GLU A 376 -9.93 12.83 -2.00
CA GLU A 376 -8.87 11.83 -2.24
C GLU A 376 -8.67 11.60 -3.73
N LEU A 377 -9.74 11.55 -4.54
CA LEU A 377 -9.66 11.46 -6.00
C LEU A 377 -8.90 12.66 -6.60
N GLN A 378 -9.14 13.88 -6.12
CA GLN A 378 -8.38 15.06 -6.54
C GLN A 378 -6.88 14.88 -6.29
N TRP A 379 -6.52 14.37 -5.10
CA TRP A 379 -5.14 14.12 -4.73
C TRP A 379 -4.53 12.95 -5.52
N PHE A 380 -5.26 11.86 -5.66
CA PHE A 380 -4.88 10.70 -6.46
C PHE A 380 -4.58 11.09 -7.90
N ILE A 381 -5.52 11.75 -8.57
CA ILE A 381 -5.37 12.19 -9.96
C ILE A 381 -4.19 13.16 -10.09
N ARG A 382 -4.04 14.12 -9.17
CA ARG A 382 -2.94 15.08 -9.17
C ARG A 382 -1.57 14.40 -9.15
N LEU A 383 -1.39 13.37 -8.36
CA LEU A 383 -0.13 12.65 -8.22
C LEU A 383 0.06 11.60 -9.31
N ARG A 384 -1.00 10.87 -9.66
CA ARG A 384 -0.88 9.67 -10.48
C ARG A 384 -1.06 9.90 -11.96
N SER A 385 -1.70 10.97 -12.39
CA SER A 385 -1.76 11.35 -13.81
C SER A 385 -0.53 12.14 -14.31
N CYS A 386 0.44 12.41 -13.41
CA CYS A 386 1.71 13.08 -13.75
C CYS A 386 2.62 12.17 -14.59
N ASN A 387 3.36 12.73 -15.56
CA ASN A 387 4.33 12.00 -16.38
C ASN A 387 5.45 11.32 -15.55
N ARG A 388 5.69 11.76 -14.30
CA ARG A 388 6.63 11.14 -13.37
C ARG A 388 6.03 9.97 -12.58
N ALA A 389 4.73 9.73 -12.69
CA ALA A 389 4.11 8.53 -12.12
C ALA A 389 4.55 7.27 -12.89
N GLN A 390 4.47 6.11 -12.26
CA GLN A 390 4.65 4.83 -12.93
C GLN A 390 3.57 4.71 -14.02
N TRP A 391 3.96 4.24 -15.21
CA TRP A 391 3.11 4.33 -16.40
C TRP A 391 1.73 3.66 -16.24
N GLU A 392 1.66 2.48 -15.65
CA GLU A 392 0.40 1.74 -15.45
C GLU A 392 -0.56 2.52 -14.54
N VAL A 393 -0.08 2.99 -13.40
CA VAL A 393 -0.88 3.77 -12.44
C VAL A 393 -1.27 5.13 -13.04
N ARG A 394 -0.43 5.69 -13.92
CA ARG A 394 -0.76 6.89 -14.67
C ARG A 394 -1.89 6.64 -15.65
N ASP A 395 -1.84 5.54 -16.39
CA ASP A 395 -2.88 5.19 -17.36
C ASP A 395 -4.22 4.94 -16.65
N ILE A 396 -4.22 4.24 -15.53
CA ILE A 396 -5.40 4.06 -14.66
C ILE A 396 -5.96 5.42 -14.19
N ALA A 397 -5.11 6.33 -13.73
CA ALA A 397 -5.55 7.64 -13.25
C ALA A 397 -6.11 8.54 -14.36
N VAL A 398 -5.55 8.45 -15.58
CA VAL A 398 -6.03 9.18 -16.76
C VAL A 398 -7.35 8.61 -17.24
N GLU A 399 -7.48 7.28 -17.30
CA GLU A 399 -8.72 6.61 -17.67
C GLU A 399 -9.86 6.93 -16.71
N LEU A 400 -9.58 6.83 -15.40
CA LEU A 400 -10.55 7.20 -14.36
C LEU A 400 -11.01 8.65 -14.51
N LEU A 401 -10.06 9.58 -14.73
CA LEU A 401 -10.38 10.99 -14.94
C LEU A 401 -11.24 11.20 -16.20
N ARG A 402 -10.97 10.47 -17.29
CA ARG A 402 -11.77 10.56 -18.53
C ARG A 402 -13.22 10.14 -18.28
N GLN A 403 -13.43 9.02 -17.60
CA GLN A 403 -14.78 8.55 -17.25
C GLN A 403 -15.52 9.55 -16.34
N PHE A 404 -14.82 10.10 -15.35
CA PHE A 404 -15.42 11.11 -14.46
C PHE A 404 -15.73 12.42 -15.17
N ARG A 405 -14.89 12.90 -16.09
CA ARG A 405 -15.18 14.07 -16.89
C ARG A 405 -16.37 13.88 -17.83
N HIS A 406 -16.51 12.67 -18.37
CA HIS A 406 -17.67 12.32 -19.17
C HIS A 406 -18.97 12.37 -18.37
N SER A 407 -18.95 11.81 -17.13
CA SER A 407 -20.16 11.68 -16.30
C SER A 407 -20.45 12.91 -15.43
N PHE A 408 -19.40 13.64 -15.00
CA PHE A 408 -19.49 14.74 -14.03
C PHE A 408 -18.54 15.89 -14.41
N PRO A 409 -18.69 16.50 -15.61
CA PRO A 409 -17.74 17.49 -16.13
C PRO A 409 -17.58 18.70 -15.22
N GLU A 410 -18.66 19.20 -14.62
CA GLU A 410 -18.67 20.38 -13.75
C GLU A 410 -17.65 20.27 -12.60
N LEU A 411 -17.45 19.07 -12.07
CA LEU A 411 -16.51 18.82 -10.98
C LEU A 411 -15.12 18.43 -11.50
N PHE A 412 -15.05 17.47 -12.43
CA PHE A 412 -13.78 16.81 -12.77
C PHE A 412 -12.98 17.48 -13.90
N ASP A 413 -13.54 18.44 -14.63
CA ASP A 413 -12.80 19.20 -15.66
C ASP A 413 -11.59 19.95 -15.09
N ARG A 414 -11.59 20.23 -13.78
CA ARG A 414 -10.51 20.90 -13.05
C ARG A 414 -9.45 19.97 -12.48
N PHE A 415 -9.72 18.68 -12.49
CA PHE A 415 -8.79 17.68 -11.95
C PHE A 415 -7.76 17.30 -13.03
N GLY A 416 -6.54 17.03 -12.60
CA GLY A 416 -5.42 16.68 -13.45
C GLY A 416 -4.11 16.74 -12.70
N PRO A 417 -2.97 16.51 -13.35
CA PRO A 417 -1.65 16.62 -12.71
C PRO A 417 -1.41 18.04 -12.18
N SER A 418 -0.48 18.19 -11.23
CA SER A 418 -0.23 19.47 -10.56
C SER A 418 -0.04 20.63 -11.53
N CYS A 419 0.74 20.45 -12.61
CA CYS A 419 0.98 21.49 -13.60
C CYS A 419 -0.30 21.96 -14.34
N PHE A 420 -1.29 21.08 -14.52
CA PHE A 420 -2.60 21.42 -15.08
C PHE A 420 -3.48 22.09 -14.02
N SER A 421 -3.64 21.47 -12.84
CA SER A 421 -4.61 21.91 -11.84
C SER A 421 -4.18 23.14 -11.04
N THR A 422 -2.87 23.40 -10.90
CA THR A 422 -2.33 24.53 -10.12
C THR A 422 -1.46 25.49 -10.93
N GLY A 423 -1.21 25.21 -12.21
CA GLY A 423 -0.34 25.99 -13.07
C GLY A 423 1.16 25.87 -12.77
N SER A 424 1.55 25.08 -11.76
CA SER A 424 2.95 24.91 -11.35
C SER A 424 3.36 23.43 -11.23
N CYS A 425 4.65 23.15 -11.47
CA CYS A 425 5.21 21.81 -11.28
C CYS A 425 5.94 21.75 -9.93
N PRO A 426 5.53 20.87 -8.99
CA PRO A 426 6.17 20.77 -7.69
C PRO A 426 7.51 20.00 -7.70
N GLU A 427 7.84 19.32 -8.82
CA GLU A 427 9.01 18.42 -8.93
C GLU A 427 10.35 19.16 -9.06
N GLY A 428 10.36 20.46 -9.25
CA GLY A 428 11.57 21.25 -9.35
C GLY A 428 12.53 20.71 -10.43
N ARG A 429 13.74 20.34 -10.02
CA ARG A 429 14.78 19.77 -10.93
C ARG A 429 14.39 18.39 -11.50
N LEU A 430 13.46 17.69 -10.88
CA LEU A 430 12.93 16.40 -11.32
C LEU A 430 11.72 16.55 -12.26
N SER A 431 11.39 17.76 -12.69
CA SER A 431 10.32 18.01 -13.66
C SER A 431 10.51 17.18 -14.93
N CYS A 432 9.40 16.75 -15.56
CA CYS A 432 9.45 16.07 -16.86
C CYS A 432 9.80 17.01 -18.04
N GLY A 433 9.82 18.33 -17.82
CA GLY A 433 10.08 19.33 -18.86
C GLY A 433 8.95 19.57 -19.86
N GLN A 434 7.83 18.84 -19.76
CA GLN A 434 6.73 18.85 -20.76
C GLN A 434 5.47 19.55 -20.24
N LYS A 435 5.62 20.63 -19.48
CA LYS A 435 4.47 21.29 -18.80
C LYS A 435 3.36 21.69 -19.77
N GLU A 436 3.70 22.37 -20.87
CA GLU A 436 2.72 22.90 -21.81
C GLU A 436 1.98 21.79 -22.57
N ASP A 437 2.71 20.75 -22.99
CA ASP A 437 2.12 19.57 -23.67
C ASP A 437 1.16 18.83 -22.73
N VAL A 438 1.53 18.69 -21.45
CA VAL A 438 0.67 18.08 -20.44
C VAL A 438 -0.58 18.92 -20.23
N ILE A 439 -0.47 20.23 -20.10
CA ILE A 439 -1.62 21.12 -19.93
C ILE A 439 -2.55 21.01 -21.15
N SER A 440 -2.04 21.05 -22.37
CA SER A 440 -2.84 20.88 -23.58
C SER A 440 -3.57 19.56 -23.60
N ARG A 441 -2.84 18.44 -23.39
CA ARG A 441 -3.41 17.09 -23.35
C ARG A 441 -4.55 16.96 -22.33
N PHE A 442 -4.38 17.52 -21.13
CA PHE A 442 -5.42 17.45 -20.09
C PHE A 442 -6.58 18.43 -20.30
N ARG A 443 -6.38 19.48 -21.08
CA ARG A 443 -7.49 20.35 -21.53
C ARG A 443 -8.39 19.61 -22.50
N ASP A 444 -7.83 18.82 -23.40
CA ASP A 444 -8.54 18.12 -24.47
C ASP A 444 -9.01 16.72 -24.06
N LEU A 445 -8.65 16.24 -22.87
CA LEU A 445 -9.03 14.93 -22.35
C LEU A 445 -10.55 14.86 -22.13
N ARG A 446 -11.23 14.01 -22.91
CA ARG A 446 -12.67 13.71 -22.83
C ARG A 446 -12.90 12.19 -22.79
#